data_45096e5826d954010fdda921306c5218
#
_entry.id   45096e5826d954010fdda921306c5218
#
_cell.length_a   1.000
_cell.length_b   1.000
_cell.length_c   1.000
_cell.angle_alpha   90.00
_cell.angle_beta   90.00
_cell.angle_gamma   90.00
#
_symmetry.space_group_name_H-M   'P 1'
#
loop_
_entity.id
_entity.type
_entity.pdbx_description
1 polymer ?
#
loop_
_entity_poly.entity_id
_entity_poly.type
_entity_poly.pdbx_seq_one_letter_code
_entity_poly.pdbx_strand_id
1 'polypeptide(L)'
;VGYVAASIKSLTDIHVGDTITLKNNPADNPLPGYKKVTPMVYCGLYPVDGSEYENLKIALEKLKLNDAALEYEPETSAALGFGFRCGFLGLLHLEIIEERLDREFDLGLITTAPSVIYKVHKTTGEILDVYNPADLPPQTEISYMEEPIVTADIITPKEYIGNIMDICQNRRGIFIDMKYLDDNRVTLIYEMPLNEIIYDFFDSLKSRTKGYASFDYEFKEYRKSNLVKLDIHVNGEPVDALSFIVFKDNAYDRGKKMVEKLKEVIPRHLFAIPLQAVVGGTIIARETISAMRKDVLAKCYGGDITRKKKLLEKQKRGKKRMRQIGNVEMPQEAFLSVLKLDEE
;
A
#
# COMPACT_ATOMS: atom_id res chain seq x y z
N VAL A 1 -3.23 16.28 36.94
CA VAL A 1 -2.49 16.24 35.67
C VAL A 1 -1.19 17.00 35.87
N GLY A 2 -0.04 16.42 35.51
CA GLY A 2 1.26 17.02 35.69
C GLY A 2 2.33 16.30 34.85
N TYR A 3 3.56 16.76 34.95
CA TYR A 3 4.72 16.16 34.32
C TYR A 3 5.47 15.28 35.33
N VAL A 4 5.96 14.14 34.86
CA VAL A 4 6.84 13.26 35.63
C VAL A 4 8.22 13.29 34.98
N ALA A 5 9.24 13.73 35.75
CA ALA A 5 10.62 13.66 35.31
C ALA A 5 11.32 12.59 36.15
N ALA A 6 11.88 11.61 35.52
CA ALA A 6 12.65 10.53 36.14
C ALA A 6 13.96 10.34 35.37
N SER A 7 14.99 9.81 36.07
CA SER A 7 16.28 9.52 35.41
C SER A 7 16.20 8.28 34.51
N ILE A 8 15.28 8.30 33.54
CA ILE A 8 15.04 7.22 32.60
C ILE A 8 16.07 7.34 31.47
N LYS A 9 16.89 6.32 31.32
CA LYS A 9 17.97 6.32 30.32
C LYS A 9 17.54 5.77 28.95
N SER A 10 16.51 4.93 28.93
CA SER A 10 15.95 4.34 27.70
C SER A 10 14.47 4.65 27.64
N LEU A 11 14.05 5.32 26.55
CA LEU A 11 12.65 5.63 26.29
C LEU A 11 11.89 4.43 25.71
N THR A 12 12.60 3.42 25.22
CA THR A 12 12.01 2.19 24.68
C THR A 12 11.33 1.33 25.76
N ASP A 13 11.69 1.56 27.05
CA ASP A 13 11.15 0.80 28.18
C ASP A 13 9.87 1.41 28.76
N ILE A 14 9.37 2.50 28.17
CA ILE A 14 8.20 3.23 28.69
C ILE A 14 7.14 3.34 27.61
N HIS A 15 5.92 2.96 27.96
CA HIS A 15 4.78 3.01 27.05
C HIS A 15 3.65 3.89 27.63
N VAL A 16 2.88 4.50 26.74
CA VAL A 16 1.67 5.22 27.13
C VAL A 16 0.70 4.22 27.76
N GLY A 17 0.24 4.53 28.99
CA GLY A 17 -0.62 3.63 29.76
C GLY A 17 0.11 2.83 30.83
N ASP A 18 1.42 2.95 30.95
CA ASP A 18 2.17 2.32 32.02
C ASP A 18 1.74 2.83 33.40
N THR A 19 1.69 1.94 34.36
CA THR A 19 1.34 2.27 35.74
C THR A 19 2.58 2.60 36.54
N ILE A 20 2.65 3.81 37.07
CA ILE A 20 3.73 4.25 37.96
C ILE A 20 3.36 3.87 39.40
N THR A 21 4.25 3.16 40.09
CA THR A 21 4.03 2.67 41.45
C THR A 21 5.25 2.90 42.33
N LEU A 22 5.06 2.75 43.63
CA LEU A 22 6.16 2.88 44.59
C LEU A 22 7.04 1.62 44.60
N LYS A 23 8.35 1.77 44.59
CA LYS A 23 9.29 0.64 44.64
C LYS A 23 9.12 -0.22 45.90
N ASN A 24 8.80 0.40 47.03
CA ASN A 24 8.66 -0.28 48.33
C ASN A 24 7.24 -0.83 48.57
N ASN A 25 6.28 -0.46 47.76
CA ASN A 25 4.91 -0.96 47.77
C ASN A 25 4.37 -0.97 46.35
N PRO A 26 4.82 -1.93 45.51
CA PRO A 26 4.40 -2.02 44.15
C PRO A 26 2.91 -2.38 44.06
N ALA A 27 2.22 -1.84 43.06
CA ALA A 27 0.86 -2.25 42.75
C ALA A 27 0.87 -3.68 42.16
N ASP A 28 -0.05 -4.52 42.61
CA ASP A 28 -0.13 -5.92 42.18
C ASP A 28 -0.60 -6.05 40.70
N ASN A 29 -1.39 -5.08 40.25
CA ASN A 29 -1.92 -5.05 38.88
C ASN A 29 -1.80 -3.65 38.26
N PRO A 30 -1.64 -3.54 36.91
CA PRO A 30 -1.68 -2.26 36.24
C PRO A 30 -3.08 -1.64 36.35
N LEU A 31 -3.15 -0.30 36.32
CA LEU A 31 -4.43 0.39 36.28
C LEU A 31 -5.20 0.03 34.98
N PRO A 32 -6.52 -0.31 35.09
CA PRO A 32 -7.31 -0.64 33.93
C PRO A 32 -7.60 0.61 33.07
N GLY A 33 -7.84 0.42 31.80
CA GLY A 33 -8.34 1.47 30.90
C GLY A 33 -7.46 1.84 29.73
N TYR A 34 -6.18 1.44 29.75
CA TYR A 34 -5.29 1.62 28.60
C TYR A 34 -5.12 0.30 27.85
N LYS A 35 -5.50 0.31 26.58
CA LYS A 35 -5.22 -0.80 25.65
C LYS A 35 -3.99 -0.41 24.84
N LYS A 36 -3.05 -1.33 24.66
CA LYS A 36 -1.96 -1.16 23.69
C LYS A 36 -2.62 -1.10 22.30
N VAL A 37 -2.41 0.01 21.62
CA VAL A 37 -2.90 0.17 20.25
C VAL A 37 -1.88 -0.50 19.33
N THR A 38 -2.34 -1.46 18.53
CA THR A 38 -1.51 -2.17 17.56
C THR A 38 -1.71 -1.56 16.17
N PRO A 39 -0.65 -1.34 15.41
CA PRO A 39 -0.77 -0.93 14.02
C PRO A 39 -1.60 -1.94 13.21
N MET A 40 -2.38 -1.42 12.30
CA MET A 40 -3.26 -2.21 11.42
C MET A 40 -2.87 -2.13 9.95
N VAL A 41 -2.16 -1.07 9.57
CA VAL A 41 -1.73 -0.76 8.21
C VAL A 41 -0.23 -0.64 8.19
N TYR A 42 0.40 -1.29 7.23
CA TYR A 42 1.85 -1.30 7.08
C TYR A 42 2.25 -0.85 5.68
N CYS A 43 3.28 0.00 5.60
CA CYS A 43 3.91 0.35 4.32
C CYS A 43 5.42 0.53 4.49
N GLY A 44 6.15 0.46 3.38
CA GLY A 44 7.57 0.81 3.35
C GLY A 44 7.75 2.30 3.11
N LEU A 45 8.59 2.94 3.91
CA LEU A 45 9.06 4.30 3.72
C LEU A 45 10.51 4.28 3.26
N TYR A 46 10.80 4.84 2.09
CA TYR A 46 12.13 4.87 1.50
C TYR A 46 12.51 6.32 1.19
N PRO A 47 13.73 6.76 1.51
CA PRO A 47 14.18 8.09 1.11
C PRO A 47 14.36 8.14 -0.41
N VAL A 48 14.01 9.28 -1.02
CA VAL A 48 14.25 9.53 -2.46
C VAL A 48 15.74 9.48 -2.78
N ASP A 49 16.57 10.01 -1.89
CA ASP A 49 18.03 9.89 -1.95
C ASP A 49 18.50 8.85 -0.93
N GLY A 50 19.07 7.75 -1.41
CA GLY A 50 19.56 6.66 -0.54
C GLY A 50 20.59 7.09 0.49
N SER A 51 21.26 8.24 0.31
CA SER A 51 22.19 8.81 1.31
C SER A 51 21.48 9.34 2.55
N GLU A 52 20.16 9.58 2.49
CA GLU A 52 19.34 10.08 3.60
C GLU A 52 18.77 8.98 4.51
N TYR A 53 19.14 7.73 4.31
CA TYR A 53 18.67 6.61 5.15
C TYR A 53 18.90 6.83 6.66
N GLU A 54 20.10 7.30 7.06
CA GLU A 54 20.39 7.57 8.47
C GLU A 54 19.59 8.76 9.00
N ASN A 55 19.32 9.77 8.18
CA ASN A 55 18.45 10.90 8.55
C ASN A 55 17.02 10.44 8.77
N LEU A 56 16.49 9.57 7.90
CA LEU A 56 15.16 8.98 8.05
C LEU A 56 15.06 8.16 9.36
N LYS A 57 16.08 7.36 9.67
CA LYS A 57 16.14 6.61 10.93
C LYS A 57 16.03 7.52 12.15
N ILE A 58 16.86 8.58 12.19
CA ILE A 58 16.86 9.56 13.29
C ILE A 58 15.50 10.26 13.39
N ALA A 59 14.88 10.59 12.25
CA ALA A 59 13.57 11.22 12.23
C ALA A 59 12.48 10.29 12.80
N LEU A 60 12.45 9.02 12.40
CA LEU A 60 11.53 8.02 12.93
C LEU A 60 11.72 7.79 14.43
N GLU A 61 12.97 7.73 14.91
CA GLU A 61 13.28 7.64 16.34
C GLU A 61 12.68 8.83 17.12
N LYS A 62 12.82 10.05 16.60
CA LYS A 62 12.27 11.26 17.23
C LYS A 62 10.73 11.27 17.18
N LEU A 63 10.12 10.87 16.06
CA LEU A 63 8.67 10.78 15.94
C LEU A 63 8.07 9.78 16.93
N LYS A 64 8.71 8.62 17.10
CA LYS A 64 8.28 7.57 18.04
C LYS A 64 8.24 8.06 19.50
N LEU A 65 9.03 9.06 19.90
CA LEU A 65 8.96 9.65 21.23
C LEU A 65 7.62 10.36 21.49
N ASN A 66 6.98 10.87 20.45
CA ASN A 66 5.73 11.60 20.53
C ASN A 66 4.53 10.77 20.07
N ASP A 67 4.79 9.67 19.38
CA ASP A 67 3.79 8.79 18.81
C ASP A 67 4.07 7.33 19.18
N ALA A 68 3.43 6.87 20.23
CA ALA A 68 3.61 5.52 20.76
C ALA A 68 3.01 4.43 19.83
N ALA A 69 2.16 4.82 18.88
CA ALA A 69 1.53 3.91 17.93
C ALA A 69 2.41 3.64 16.69
N LEU A 70 3.40 4.50 16.43
CA LEU A 70 4.33 4.31 15.32
C LEU A 70 5.28 3.15 15.64
N GLU A 71 5.20 2.09 14.85
CA GLU A 71 6.16 0.99 14.85
C GLU A 71 6.97 1.04 13.54
N TYR A 72 8.26 0.73 13.59
CA TYR A 72 9.10 0.66 12.40
C TYR A 72 10.23 -0.34 12.57
N GLU A 73 10.61 -0.97 11.49
CA GLU A 73 11.73 -1.89 11.39
C GLU A 73 12.49 -1.67 10.07
N PRO A 74 13.81 -1.92 10.03
CA PRO A 74 14.58 -1.82 8.80
C PRO A 74 14.05 -2.76 7.72
N GLU A 75 13.96 -2.25 6.49
CA GLU A 75 13.56 -3.02 5.32
C GLU A 75 14.46 -2.69 4.13
N THR A 76 14.58 -3.65 3.21
CA THR A 76 15.33 -3.47 1.97
C THR A 76 14.48 -3.90 0.78
N SER A 77 14.32 -3.01 -0.19
CA SER A 77 13.68 -3.29 -1.47
C SER A 77 14.72 -3.39 -2.57
N ALA A 78 14.56 -4.36 -3.47
CA ALA A 78 15.44 -4.48 -4.65
C ALA A 78 15.30 -3.27 -5.58
N ALA A 79 14.13 -2.64 -5.62
CA ALA A 79 13.82 -1.49 -6.46
C ALA A 79 14.19 -0.15 -5.81
N LEU A 80 13.98 -0.01 -4.48
CA LEU A 80 14.06 1.28 -3.75
C LEU A 80 15.27 1.38 -2.81
N GLY A 81 16.00 0.28 -2.57
CA GLY A 81 17.14 0.24 -1.68
C GLY A 81 16.75 0.09 -0.20
N PHE A 82 17.47 0.79 0.68
CA PHE A 82 17.25 0.72 2.13
C PHE A 82 16.16 1.69 2.58
N GLY A 83 15.27 1.21 3.45
CA GLY A 83 14.18 1.96 4.03
C GLY A 83 13.68 1.34 5.33
N PHE A 84 12.46 1.66 5.69
CA PHE A 84 11.81 1.14 6.90
C PHE A 84 10.41 0.66 6.58
N ARG A 85 10.04 -0.53 7.08
CA ARG A 85 8.66 -0.97 7.19
C ARG A 85 8.05 -0.31 8.39
N CYS A 86 7.02 0.51 8.18
CA CYS A 86 6.35 1.25 9.23
C CYS A 86 4.92 0.76 9.42
N GLY A 87 4.49 0.67 10.67
CA GLY A 87 3.14 0.32 11.06
C GLY A 87 2.36 1.52 11.55
N PHE A 88 1.12 1.67 11.07
CA PHE A 88 0.23 2.80 11.31
C PHE A 88 -1.14 2.32 11.79
N LEU A 89 -1.87 3.17 12.50
CA LEU A 89 -3.25 2.91 12.93
C LEU A 89 -4.24 2.89 11.76
N GLY A 90 -3.94 3.64 10.71
CA GLY A 90 -4.74 3.77 9.50
C GLY A 90 -4.09 4.77 8.55
N LEU A 91 -4.76 5.09 7.41
CA LEU A 91 -4.22 5.99 6.39
C LEU A 91 -3.97 7.40 6.91
N LEU A 92 -4.89 7.96 7.68
CA LEU A 92 -4.71 9.32 8.24
C LEU A 92 -3.46 9.41 9.11
N HIS A 93 -3.16 8.36 9.88
CA HIS A 93 -1.94 8.31 10.67
C HIS A 93 -0.69 8.27 9.77
N LEU A 94 -0.74 7.49 8.68
CA LEU A 94 0.31 7.46 7.66
C LEU A 94 0.55 8.84 7.07
N GLU A 95 -0.50 9.52 6.58
CA GLU A 95 -0.41 10.86 5.99
C GLU A 95 0.17 11.89 6.96
N ILE A 96 -0.23 11.85 8.23
CA ILE A 96 0.31 12.73 9.26
C ILE A 96 1.81 12.49 9.47
N ILE A 97 2.25 11.24 9.51
CA ILE A 97 3.67 10.91 9.68
C ILE A 97 4.48 11.32 8.46
N GLU A 98 3.98 11.08 7.24
CA GLU A 98 4.62 11.54 6.00
C GLU A 98 4.77 13.05 5.97
N GLU A 99 3.70 13.79 6.24
CA GLU A 99 3.69 15.25 6.29
C GLU A 99 4.69 15.78 7.35
N ARG A 100 4.80 15.12 8.50
CA ARG A 100 5.77 15.48 9.53
C ARG A 100 7.21 15.19 9.12
N LEU A 101 7.46 14.06 8.45
CA LEU A 101 8.79 13.72 7.92
C LEU A 101 9.23 14.72 6.85
N ASP A 102 8.34 15.16 5.99
CA ASP A 102 8.61 16.20 5.01
C ASP A 102 8.85 17.56 5.68
N ARG A 103 7.91 18.04 6.50
CA ARG A 103 7.97 19.41 7.06
C ARG A 103 8.96 19.62 8.20
N GLU A 104 9.10 18.65 9.11
CA GLU A 104 9.95 18.78 10.29
C GLU A 104 11.39 18.37 10.02
N PHE A 105 11.61 17.46 9.04
CA PHE A 105 12.92 16.87 8.77
C PHE A 105 13.42 17.07 7.34
N ASP A 106 12.63 17.70 6.45
CA ASP A 106 12.97 17.98 5.04
C ASP A 106 13.36 16.69 4.28
N LEU A 107 12.64 15.59 4.52
CA LEU A 107 12.90 14.28 3.95
C LEU A 107 11.91 13.99 2.82
N GLY A 108 12.39 13.92 1.59
CA GLY A 108 11.61 13.39 0.47
C GLY A 108 11.49 11.87 0.56
N LEU A 109 10.25 11.37 0.56
CA LEU A 109 9.97 9.95 0.77
C LEU A 109 9.24 9.31 -0.42
N ILE A 110 9.52 8.03 -0.63
CA ILE A 110 8.73 7.13 -1.47
C ILE A 110 8.02 6.16 -0.55
N THR A 111 6.69 6.18 -0.59
CA THR A 111 5.85 5.28 0.18
C THR A 111 5.37 4.14 -0.70
N THR A 112 5.54 2.90 -0.24
CA THR A 112 4.95 1.74 -0.91
C THR A 112 3.46 1.65 -0.61
N ALA A 113 2.74 0.86 -1.39
CA ALA A 113 1.32 0.64 -1.14
C ALA A 113 1.07 0.11 0.28
N PRO A 114 0.12 0.70 1.03
CA PRO A 114 -0.26 0.20 2.32
C PRO A 114 -0.78 -1.23 2.22
N SER A 115 -0.44 -2.06 3.18
CA SER A 115 -0.85 -3.46 3.27
C SER A 115 -1.33 -3.75 4.69
N VAL A 116 -2.12 -4.80 4.83
CA VAL A 116 -2.51 -5.36 6.13
C VAL A 116 -1.64 -6.56 6.47
N ILE A 117 -1.69 -7.02 7.71
CA ILE A 117 -1.04 -8.27 8.11
C ILE A 117 -1.89 -9.44 7.59
N TYR A 118 -1.29 -10.34 6.83
CA TYR A 118 -1.91 -11.60 6.43
C TYR A 118 -1.33 -12.75 7.22
N LYS A 119 -2.17 -13.67 7.66
CA LYS A 119 -1.73 -14.94 8.26
C LYS A 119 -1.64 -16.00 7.18
N VAL A 120 -0.44 -16.49 6.95
CA VAL A 120 -0.16 -17.51 5.94
C VAL A 120 0.06 -18.84 6.62
N HIS A 121 -0.83 -19.79 6.40
CA HIS A 121 -0.74 -21.14 6.91
C HIS A 121 0.01 -22.00 5.88
N LYS A 122 1.22 -22.43 6.24
CA LYS A 122 2.02 -23.32 5.40
C LYS A 122 1.52 -24.76 5.43
N THR A 123 1.84 -25.52 4.40
CA THR A 123 1.59 -26.96 4.32
C THR A 123 2.30 -27.74 5.41
N THR A 124 3.36 -27.18 5.99
CA THR A 124 4.11 -27.73 7.14
C THR A 124 3.41 -27.57 8.48
N GLY A 125 2.31 -26.77 8.55
CA GLY A 125 1.61 -26.43 9.78
C GLY A 125 2.14 -25.15 10.47
N GLU A 126 3.18 -24.53 9.96
CA GLU A 126 3.68 -23.24 10.43
C GLU A 126 2.76 -22.11 10.02
N ILE A 127 2.57 -21.11 10.89
CA ILE A 127 1.79 -19.89 10.61
C ILE A 127 2.78 -18.73 10.57
N LEU A 128 2.76 -17.99 9.45
CA LEU A 128 3.58 -16.79 9.25
C LEU A 128 2.70 -15.56 9.20
N ASP A 129 3.09 -14.52 9.92
CA ASP A 129 2.52 -13.18 9.75
C ASP A 129 3.30 -12.47 8.63
N VAL A 130 2.60 -12.15 7.54
CA VAL A 130 3.20 -11.52 6.35
C VAL A 130 2.74 -10.08 6.28
N TYR A 131 3.68 -9.16 6.42
CA TYR A 131 3.49 -7.71 6.37
C TYR A 131 3.79 -7.14 4.99
N ASN A 132 4.71 -7.77 4.27
CA ASN A 132 5.14 -7.37 2.94
C ASN A 132 4.78 -8.45 1.92
N PRO A 133 4.06 -8.12 0.82
CA PRO A 133 3.76 -9.06 -0.24
C PRO A 133 5.01 -9.74 -0.85
N ALA A 134 6.20 -9.07 -0.78
CA ALA A 134 7.44 -9.65 -1.26
C ALA A 134 7.89 -10.88 -0.46
N ASP A 135 7.55 -10.94 0.83
CA ASP A 135 7.93 -12.01 1.75
C ASP A 135 6.99 -13.23 1.70
N LEU A 136 5.97 -13.18 0.83
CA LEU A 136 5.03 -14.28 0.68
C LEU A 136 5.76 -15.54 0.19
N PRO A 137 5.62 -16.69 0.90
CA PRO A 137 6.21 -17.95 0.46
C PRO A 137 5.67 -18.38 -0.91
N PRO A 138 6.38 -19.27 -1.62
CA PRO A 138 5.88 -19.86 -2.86
C PRO A 138 4.49 -20.47 -2.68
N GLN A 139 3.61 -20.33 -3.66
CA GLN A 139 2.22 -20.81 -3.59
C GLN A 139 2.10 -22.31 -3.27
N THR A 140 3.11 -23.11 -3.63
CA THR A 140 3.18 -24.55 -3.34
C THR A 140 3.36 -24.87 -1.85
N GLU A 141 3.88 -23.93 -1.07
CA GLU A 141 4.08 -24.06 0.37
C GLU A 141 2.88 -23.52 1.17
N ILE A 142 1.96 -22.80 0.53
CA ILE A 142 0.80 -22.19 1.18
C ILE A 142 -0.37 -23.18 1.16
N SER A 143 -0.92 -23.48 2.34
CA SER A 143 -2.16 -24.24 2.49
C SER A 143 -3.38 -23.34 2.31
N TYR A 144 -3.41 -22.22 3.03
CA TYR A 144 -4.41 -21.16 2.90
C TYR A 144 -3.90 -19.87 3.54
N MET A 145 -4.59 -18.77 3.26
CA MET A 145 -4.31 -17.46 3.86
C MET A 145 -5.54 -16.92 4.57
N GLU A 146 -5.29 -16.13 5.62
CA GLU A 146 -6.31 -15.39 6.33
C GLU A 146 -6.03 -13.89 6.23
N GLU A 147 -7.11 -13.11 6.10
CA GLU A 147 -7.07 -11.66 6.10
C GLU A 147 -7.81 -11.09 7.33
N PRO A 148 -7.41 -9.91 7.82
CA PRO A 148 -8.09 -9.27 8.93
C PRO A 148 -9.46 -8.75 8.49
N ILE A 149 -10.48 -9.12 9.25
CA ILE A 149 -11.85 -8.64 9.09
C ILE A 149 -12.14 -7.64 10.20
N VAL A 150 -12.79 -6.56 9.84
CA VAL A 150 -13.23 -5.52 10.76
C VAL A 150 -14.76 -5.43 10.78
N THR A 151 -15.30 -5.01 11.91
CA THR A 151 -16.67 -4.52 12.01
C THR A 151 -16.65 -3.02 11.71
N ALA A 152 -17.37 -2.63 10.70
CA ALA A 152 -17.47 -1.26 10.19
C ALA A 152 -18.82 -0.66 10.55
N ASP A 153 -18.83 0.43 11.30
CA ASP A 153 -20.00 1.20 11.68
C ASP A 153 -20.08 2.47 10.84
N ILE A 154 -21.12 2.56 9.99
CA ILE A 154 -21.31 3.69 9.08
C ILE A 154 -22.58 4.44 9.46
N ILE A 155 -22.43 5.65 9.98
CA ILE A 155 -23.56 6.53 10.33
C ILE A 155 -23.87 7.45 9.16
N THR A 156 -25.12 7.47 8.71
CA THR A 156 -25.54 8.24 7.54
C THR A 156 -27.00 8.67 7.61
N PRO A 157 -27.39 9.74 6.89
CA PRO A 157 -28.80 10.01 6.60
C PRO A 157 -29.43 8.89 5.75
N LYS A 158 -30.74 8.65 5.96
CA LYS A 158 -31.49 7.57 5.28
C LYS A 158 -31.40 7.62 3.75
N GLU A 159 -31.31 8.80 3.18
CA GLU A 159 -31.26 8.99 1.72
C GLU A 159 -30.02 8.38 1.05
N TYR A 160 -28.94 8.13 1.79
CA TYR A 160 -27.70 7.55 1.27
C TYR A 160 -27.52 6.04 1.56
N ILE A 161 -28.50 5.39 2.19
CA ILE A 161 -28.41 3.95 2.53
C ILE A 161 -28.04 3.12 1.29
N GLY A 162 -28.77 3.30 0.19
CA GLY A 162 -28.52 2.55 -1.05
C GLY A 162 -27.08 2.73 -1.57
N ASN A 163 -26.59 3.98 -1.61
CA ASN A 163 -25.25 4.29 -2.07
C ASN A 163 -24.17 3.59 -1.22
N ILE A 164 -24.38 3.55 0.11
CA ILE A 164 -23.43 2.89 1.03
C ILE A 164 -23.48 1.39 0.89
N MET A 165 -24.69 0.80 0.76
CA MET A 165 -24.84 -0.63 0.53
C MET A 165 -24.12 -1.07 -0.74
N ASP A 166 -24.23 -0.31 -1.83
CA ASP A 166 -23.52 -0.57 -3.09
C ASP A 166 -21.99 -0.52 -2.92
N ILE A 167 -21.48 0.51 -2.21
CA ILE A 167 -20.04 0.62 -1.94
C ILE A 167 -19.55 -0.59 -1.16
N CYS A 168 -20.22 -0.92 -0.05
CA CYS A 168 -19.80 -2.02 0.83
C CYS A 168 -19.88 -3.37 0.12
N GLN A 169 -20.93 -3.61 -0.68
CA GLN A 169 -21.10 -4.86 -1.42
C GLN A 169 -19.98 -5.05 -2.47
N ASN A 170 -19.62 -4.00 -3.20
CA ASN A 170 -18.54 -4.03 -4.18
C ASN A 170 -17.16 -4.28 -3.53
N ARG A 171 -17.03 -4.01 -2.23
CA ARG A 171 -15.82 -4.24 -1.43
C ARG A 171 -15.92 -5.44 -0.49
N ARG A 172 -16.67 -6.46 -0.90
CA ARG A 172 -16.83 -7.73 -0.17
C ARG A 172 -17.42 -7.57 1.24
N GLY A 173 -18.12 -6.45 1.50
CA GLY A 173 -18.78 -6.19 2.77
C GLY A 173 -19.98 -7.13 2.97
N ILE A 174 -20.06 -7.73 4.16
CA ILE A 174 -21.18 -8.54 4.60
C ILE A 174 -22.05 -7.67 5.51
N PHE A 175 -23.28 -7.42 5.08
CA PHE A 175 -24.26 -6.68 5.89
C PHE A 175 -24.62 -7.48 7.15
N ILE A 176 -24.54 -6.84 8.31
CA ILE A 176 -24.85 -7.45 9.60
C ILE A 176 -26.15 -6.91 10.18
N ASP A 177 -26.25 -5.58 10.31
CA ASP A 177 -27.39 -4.94 10.97
C ASP A 177 -27.57 -3.50 10.53
N MET A 178 -28.76 -2.94 10.76
CA MET A 178 -29.08 -1.54 10.57
C MET A 178 -29.84 -1.01 11.77
N LYS A 179 -29.29 -0.01 12.44
CA LYS A 179 -29.89 0.62 13.63
C LYS A 179 -30.30 2.05 13.33
N TYR A 180 -31.52 2.41 13.64
CA TYR A 180 -32.01 3.79 13.56
C TYR A 180 -31.55 4.54 14.80
N LEU A 181 -30.78 5.62 14.60
CA LEU A 181 -30.36 6.52 15.67
C LEU A 181 -31.45 7.55 16.00
N ASP A 182 -32.08 8.07 14.96
CA ASP A 182 -33.20 9.00 15.02
C ASP A 182 -34.04 8.90 13.74
N ASP A 183 -35.02 9.81 13.57
CA ASP A 183 -35.92 9.82 12.40
C ASP A 183 -35.19 9.99 11.06
N ASN A 184 -33.97 10.53 11.03
CA ASN A 184 -33.24 10.89 9.83
C ASN A 184 -31.93 10.13 9.64
N ARG A 185 -31.36 9.53 10.70
CA ARG A 185 -30.03 8.90 10.66
C ARG A 185 -30.08 7.42 11.04
N VAL A 186 -29.24 6.65 10.36
CA VAL A 186 -29.07 5.22 10.61
C VAL A 186 -27.60 4.89 10.77
N THR A 187 -27.31 3.83 11.52
CA THR A 187 -26.03 3.15 11.54
C THR A 187 -26.16 1.87 10.75
N LEU A 188 -25.33 1.70 9.73
CA LEU A 188 -25.17 0.47 8.98
C LEU A 188 -23.96 -0.27 9.53
N ILE A 189 -24.12 -1.52 9.88
CA ILE A 189 -23.06 -2.38 10.45
C ILE A 189 -22.68 -3.41 9.40
N TYR A 190 -21.41 -3.43 9.03
CA TYR A 190 -20.85 -4.37 8.07
C TYR A 190 -19.62 -5.09 8.65
N GLU A 191 -19.41 -6.32 8.21
CA GLU A 191 -18.11 -6.97 8.29
C GLU A 191 -17.39 -6.82 6.96
N MET A 192 -16.18 -6.29 6.98
CA MET A 192 -15.41 -6.01 5.78
C MET A 192 -13.96 -6.44 5.94
N PRO A 193 -13.30 -6.91 4.87
CA PRO A 193 -11.85 -7.08 4.90
C PRO A 193 -11.18 -5.71 5.06
N LEU A 194 -10.23 -5.61 5.99
CA LEU A 194 -9.54 -4.36 6.25
C LEU A 194 -8.82 -3.84 5.00
N ASN A 195 -8.27 -4.73 4.19
CA ASN A 195 -7.58 -4.37 2.94
C ASN A 195 -8.48 -3.65 1.92
N GLU A 196 -9.79 -3.85 1.96
CA GLU A 196 -10.75 -3.15 1.09
C GLU A 196 -11.14 -1.76 1.62
N ILE A 197 -10.73 -1.44 2.86
CA ILE A 197 -11.04 -0.18 3.53
C ILE A 197 -9.85 0.79 3.46
N ILE A 198 -8.62 0.29 3.56
CA ILE A 198 -7.41 1.10 3.63
C ILE A 198 -7.08 1.88 2.35
N TYR A 199 -7.69 1.53 1.22
CA TYR A 199 -7.63 2.35 0.03
C TYR A 199 -8.87 3.27 0.01
N ASP A 200 -9.01 4.13 -0.87
CA ASP A 200 -10.06 5.09 -1.23
C ASP A 200 -11.53 4.83 -0.74
N PHE A 201 -11.76 3.88 0.20
CA PHE A 201 -13.10 3.61 0.75
C PHE A 201 -13.71 4.84 1.42
N PHE A 202 -12.91 5.55 2.21
CA PHE A 202 -13.37 6.74 2.93
C PHE A 202 -13.72 7.88 1.97
N ASP A 203 -12.92 8.10 0.93
CA ASP A 203 -13.17 9.10 -0.07
C ASP A 203 -14.39 8.76 -0.95
N SER A 204 -14.53 7.49 -1.31
CA SER A 204 -15.72 6.96 -1.97
C SER A 204 -16.98 7.16 -1.11
N LEU A 205 -16.87 6.90 0.20
CA LEU A 205 -17.96 7.08 1.15
C LEU A 205 -18.37 8.56 1.23
N LYS A 206 -17.40 9.47 1.41
CA LYS A 206 -17.64 10.92 1.47
C LYS A 206 -18.25 11.44 0.18
N SER A 207 -17.70 11.09 -0.98
CA SER A 207 -18.17 11.60 -2.27
C SER A 207 -19.61 11.17 -2.54
N ARG A 208 -19.96 9.90 -2.30
CA ARG A 208 -21.31 9.38 -2.54
C ARG A 208 -22.36 9.80 -1.50
N THR A 209 -21.92 10.30 -0.36
CA THR A 209 -22.80 10.82 0.70
C THR A 209 -22.71 12.33 0.89
N LYS A 210 -22.03 13.05 -0.01
CA LYS A 210 -21.80 14.51 0.09
C LYS A 210 -21.17 14.91 1.44
N GLY A 211 -20.34 14.04 2.01
CA GLY A 211 -19.67 14.27 3.29
C GLY A 211 -20.54 14.00 4.54
N TYR A 212 -21.77 13.51 4.40
CA TYR A 212 -22.66 13.27 5.53
C TYR A 212 -22.43 11.93 6.25
N ALA A 213 -21.70 11.00 5.67
CA ALA A 213 -21.38 9.73 6.34
C ALA A 213 -20.18 9.89 7.27
N SER A 214 -20.30 9.31 8.46
CA SER A 214 -19.16 9.04 9.34
C SER A 214 -18.89 7.54 9.38
N PHE A 215 -17.64 7.19 9.56
CA PHE A 215 -17.17 5.82 9.48
C PHE A 215 -16.20 5.55 10.63
N ASP A 216 -16.43 4.43 11.31
CA ASP A 216 -15.54 3.88 12.32
C ASP A 216 -15.43 2.37 12.13
N TYR A 217 -14.32 1.76 12.57
CA TYR A 217 -14.15 0.32 12.47
C TYR A 217 -13.32 -0.24 13.61
N GLU A 218 -13.64 -1.47 13.98
CA GLU A 218 -12.89 -2.22 14.98
C GLU A 218 -12.45 -3.58 14.40
N PHE A 219 -11.22 -4.01 14.74
CA PHE A 219 -10.76 -5.34 14.38
C PHE A 219 -11.65 -6.40 15.02
N LYS A 220 -12.08 -7.38 14.21
CA LYS A 220 -12.91 -8.49 14.67
C LYS A 220 -12.12 -9.78 14.76
N GLU A 221 -11.64 -10.28 13.65
CA GLU A 221 -10.99 -11.60 13.55
C GLU A 221 -10.15 -11.71 12.27
N TYR A 222 -9.33 -12.76 12.20
CA TYR A 222 -8.76 -13.22 10.95
C TYR A 222 -9.69 -14.26 10.31
N ARG A 223 -9.93 -14.15 9.00
CA ARG A 223 -10.81 -15.04 8.26
C ARG A 223 -10.12 -15.57 7.02
N LYS A 224 -10.25 -16.89 6.80
CA LYS A 224 -9.74 -17.54 5.59
C LYS A 224 -10.34 -16.92 4.34
N SER A 225 -9.46 -16.59 3.36
CA SER A 225 -9.85 -15.97 2.11
C SER A 225 -9.02 -16.49 0.94
N ASN A 226 -9.59 -16.39 -0.27
CA ASN A 226 -8.92 -16.81 -1.50
C ASN A 226 -8.04 -15.68 -2.03
N LEU A 227 -6.87 -15.53 -1.45
CA LEU A 227 -5.93 -14.47 -1.74
C LEU A 227 -4.84 -14.93 -2.70
N VAL A 228 -4.36 -14.03 -3.53
CA VAL A 228 -3.25 -14.25 -4.45
C VAL A 228 -2.29 -13.08 -4.44
N LYS A 229 -1.01 -13.36 -4.70
CA LYS A 229 -0.03 -12.31 -4.92
C LYS A 229 -0.16 -11.81 -6.36
N LEU A 230 -0.30 -10.51 -6.52
CA LEU A 230 -0.28 -9.78 -7.78
C LEU A 230 1.06 -9.07 -7.89
N ASP A 231 1.91 -9.49 -8.81
CA ASP A 231 3.20 -8.87 -9.10
C ASP A 231 3.10 -7.98 -10.32
N ILE A 232 3.76 -6.83 -10.29
CA ILE A 232 3.90 -5.94 -11.44
C ILE A 232 5.30 -6.07 -12.02
N HIS A 233 5.37 -6.41 -13.30
CA HIS A 233 6.62 -6.49 -14.04
C HIS A 233 6.75 -5.29 -14.99
N VAL A 234 7.87 -4.61 -14.91
CA VAL A 234 8.25 -3.50 -15.79
C VAL A 234 9.43 -3.93 -16.64
N ASN A 235 9.27 -3.92 -17.95
CA ASN A 235 10.26 -4.41 -18.92
C ASN A 235 10.67 -5.89 -18.73
N GLY A 236 9.83 -6.68 -18.05
CA GLY A 236 10.06 -8.09 -17.76
C GLY A 236 10.66 -8.37 -16.38
N GLU A 237 11.07 -7.34 -15.65
CA GLU A 237 11.60 -7.45 -14.28
C GLU A 237 10.49 -7.17 -13.26
N PRO A 238 10.35 -7.99 -12.20
CA PRO A 238 9.41 -7.73 -11.13
C PRO A 238 9.82 -6.51 -10.31
N VAL A 239 8.85 -5.68 -9.94
CA VAL A 239 9.04 -4.54 -9.04
C VAL A 239 8.37 -4.87 -7.71
N ASP A 240 9.16 -5.25 -6.72
CA ASP A 240 8.72 -5.70 -5.40
C ASP A 240 7.85 -4.65 -4.66
N ALA A 241 8.20 -3.39 -4.77
CA ALA A 241 7.45 -2.27 -4.19
C ALA A 241 6.04 -2.07 -4.80
N LEU A 242 5.74 -2.71 -5.94
CA LEU A 242 4.44 -2.71 -6.61
C LEU A 242 3.75 -4.08 -6.53
N SER A 243 4.14 -4.94 -5.61
CA SER A 243 3.48 -6.22 -5.36
C SER A 243 2.36 -6.06 -4.34
N PHE A 244 1.24 -6.78 -4.54
CA PHE A 244 0.06 -6.73 -3.67
C PHE A 244 -0.45 -8.13 -3.36
N ILE A 245 -1.13 -8.27 -2.22
CA ILE A 245 -1.98 -9.42 -1.93
C ILE A 245 -3.42 -8.97 -2.16
N VAL A 246 -4.11 -9.63 -3.06
CA VAL A 246 -5.47 -9.27 -3.49
C VAL A 246 -6.39 -10.49 -3.48
N PHE A 247 -7.68 -10.24 -3.38
CA PHE A 247 -8.68 -11.29 -3.56
C PHE A 247 -8.63 -11.79 -5.02
N LYS A 248 -8.63 -13.10 -5.20
CA LYS A 248 -8.38 -13.74 -6.50
C LYS A 248 -9.31 -13.26 -7.61
N ASP A 249 -10.59 -13.10 -7.30
CA ASP A 249 -11.59 -12.72 -8.31
C ASP A 249 -11.41 -11.27 -8.77
N ASN A 250 -10.85 -10.41 -7.93
CA ASN A 250 -10.56 -9.00 -8.22
C ASN A 250 -9.17 -8.78 -8.84
N ALA A 251 -8.33 -9.83 -8.90
CA ALA A 251 -6.93 -9.71 -9.32
C ALA A 251 -6.78 -9.18 -10.76
N TYR A 252 -7.64 -9.61 -11.68
CA TYR A 252 -7.61 -9.16 -13.07
C TYR A 252 -7.92 -7.67 -13.21
N ASP A 253 -9.03 -7.23 -12.62
CA ASP A 253 -9.49 -5.84 -12.75
C ASP A 253 -8.49 -4.89 -12.07
N ARG A 254 -7.99 -5.26 -10.91
CA ARG A 254 -6.98 -4.47 -10.19
C ARG A 254 -5.65 -4.44 -10.94
N GLY A 255 -5.17 -5.57 -11.44
CA GLY A 255 -3.97 -5.66 -12.26
C GLY A 255 -4.06 -4.86 -13.56
N LYS A 256 -5.22 -4.88 -14.22
CA LYS A 256 -5.48 -4.11 -15.43
C LYS A 256 -5.42 -2.60 -15.16
N LYS A 257 -6.17 -2.11 -14.16
CA LYS A 257 -6.15 -0.69 -13.75
C LYS A 257 -4.72 -0.22 -13.42
N MET A 258 -3.95 -1.04 -12.70
CA MET A 258 -2.57 -0.72 -12.35
C MET A 258 -1.68 -0.54 -13.56
N VAL A 259 -1.67 -1.49 -14.51
CA VAL A 259 -0.81 -1.37 -15.69
C VAL A 259 -1.25 -0.23 -16.62
N GLU A 260 -2.54 0.09 -16.67
CA GLU A 260 -3.08 1.26 -17.38
C GLU A 260 -2.59 2.56 -16.73
N LYS A 261 -2.70 2.70 -15.41
CA LYS A 261 -2.24 3.88 -14.67
C LYS A 261 -0.72 4.07 -14.77
N LEU A 262 0.05 3.00 -14.57
CA LEU A 262 1.50 3.04 -14.74
C LEU A 262 1.94 3.45 -16.15
N LYS A 263 1.18 3.07 -17.19
CA LYS A 263 1.44 3.48 -18.58
C LYS A 263 1.29 4.99 -18.77
N GLU A 264 0.41 5.65 -18.02
CA GLU A 264 0.21 7.09 -18.07
C GLU A 264 1.35 7.85 -17.41
N VAL A 265 1.81 7.34 -16.26
CA VAL A 265 2.79 8.01 -15.39
C VAL A 265 4.23 7.75 -15.83
N ILE A 266 4.57 6.52 -16.25
CA ILE A 266 5.95 6.20 -16.66
C ILE A 266 6.27 6.87 -18.01
N PRO A 267 7.34 7.67 -18.09
CA PRO A 267 7.69 8.38 -19.32
C PRO A 267 8.11 7.41 -20.43
N ARG A 268 7.90 7.84 -21.68
CA ARG A 268 8.33 7.07 -22.85
C ARG A 268 9.86 7.07 -22.97
N HIS A 269 10.41 5.88 -23.21
CA HIS A 269 11.84 5.67 -23.48
C HIS A 269 12.12 5.44 -24.98
N LEU A 270 13.40 5.32 -25.34
CA LEU A 270 13.82 5.01 -26.71
C LEU A 270 13.45 3.60 -27.18
N PHE A 271 12.99 2.74 -26.25
CA PHE A 271 12.49 1.39 -26.51
C PHE A 271 11.10 1.21 -25.90
N ALA A 272 10.36 0.20 -26.35
CA ALA A 272 9.05 -0.10 -25.81
C ALA A 272 9.18 -0.83 -24.46
N ILE A 273 8.41 -0.37 -23.47
CA ILE A 273 8.40 -0.95 -22.12
C ILE A 273 7.09 -1.73 -21.96
N PRO A 274 7.13 -3.07 -21.87
CA PRO A 274 5.97 -3.85 -21.47
C PRO A 274 5.74 -3.71 -19.97
N LEU A 275 4.50 -3.45 -19.60
CA LEU A 275 3.98 -3.48 -18.23
C LEU A 275 3.09 -4.70 -18.13
N GLN A 276 3.27 -5.52 -17.12
CA GLN A 276 2.56 -6.78 -16.98
C GLN A 276 2.13 -6.99 -15.53
N ALA A 277 0.87 -7.34 -15.34
CA ALA A 277 0.34 -7.82 -14.08
C ALA A 277 0.39 -9.35 -14.10
N VAL A 278 0.98 -9.96 -13.09
CA VAL A 278 1.30 -11.38 -13.03
C VAL A 278 0.77 -12.00 -11.74
N VAL A 279 0.10 -13.15 -11.84
CA VAL A 279 -0.36 -13.95 -10.69
C VAL A 279 0.15 -15.38 -10.86
N GLY A 280 0.91 -15.87 -9.90
CA GLY A 280 1.45 -17.24 -9.93
C GLY A 280 2.27 -17.55 -11.18
N GLY A 281 3.00 -16.55 -11.71
CA GLY A 281 3.80 -16.69 -12.94
C GLY A 281 3.00 -16.49 -14.24
N THR A 282 1.68 -16.36 -14.17
CA THR A 282 0.82 -16.15 -15.33
C THR A 282 0.50 -14.67 -15.52
N ILE A 283 0.73 -14.14 -16.74
CA ILE A 283 0.38 -12.76 -17.08
C ILE A 283 -1.14 -12.67 -17.23
N ILE A 284 -1.79 -11.88 -16.36
CA ILE A 284 -3.24 -11.68 -16.37
C ILE A 284 -3.65 -10.39 -17.10
N ALA A 285 -2.81 -9.34 -17.04
CA ALA A 285 -3.04 -8.10 -17.79
C ALA A 285 -1.72 -7.57 -18.34
N ARG A 286 -1.79 -6.85 -19.46
CA ARG A 286 -0.60 -6.31 -20.12
C ARG A 286 -0.91 -4.99 -20.82
N GLU A 287 -0.03 -4.02 -20.61
CA GLU A 287 0.04 -2.79 -21.36
C GLU A 287 1.45 -2.56 -21.91
N THR A 288 1.61 -1.63 -22.85
CA THR A 288 2.92 -1.34 -23.42
C THR A 288 3.07 0.16 -23.64
N ILE A 289 4.11 0.72 -23.00
CA ILE A 289 4.53 2.09 -23.28
C ILE A 289 5.30 2.09 -24.60
N SER A 290 4.79 2.79 -25.60
CA SER A 290 5.40 2.83 -26.93
C SER A 290 6.72 3.60 -26.92
N ALA A 291 7.71 3.08 -27.64
CA ALA A 291 9.00 3.76 -27.78
C ALA A 291 8.86 5.15 -28.42
N MET A 292 9.66 6.10 -27.97
CA MET A 292 9.84 7.36 -28.69
C MET A 292 10.35 7.08 -30.11
N ARG A 293 9.70 7.67 -31.12
CA ARG A 293 10.11 7.56 -32.51
C ARG A 293 10.98 8.77 -32.86
N LYS A 294 12.24 8.49 -33.21
CA LYS A 294 13.04 9.46 -33.98
C LYS A 294 12.68 9.26 -35.45
N ASP A 295 12.27 10.30 -36.14
CA ASP A 295 12.03 10.24 -37.58
C ASP A 295 13.38 10.13 -38.31
N VAL A 296 13.79 8.88 -38.58
CA VAL A 296 15.05 8.58 -39.29
C VAL A 296 14.90 8.76 -40.80
N LEU A 297 13.67 8.99 -41.29
CA LEU A 297 13.35 9.17 -42.69
C LEU A 297 13.26 10.64 -43.09
N ALA A 298 13.18 11.58 -42.16
CA ALA A 298 13.04 13.01 -42.40
C ALA A 298 14.12 13.59 -43.37
N LYS A 299 15.31 12.99 -43.37
CA LYS A 299 16.42 13.39 -44.25
C LYS A 299 16.54 12.55 -45.54
N CYS A 300 15.59 11.65 -45.80
CA CYS A 300 15.56 10.83 -47.01
C CYS A 300 14.73 11.50 -48.10
N TYR A 301 15.37 12.36 -48.88
CA TYR A 301 14.79 12.91 -50.07
C TYR A 301 14.82 11.86 -51.21
N GLY A 302 13.67 11.63 -51.87
CA GLY A 302 13.55 10.76 -53.04
C GLY A 302 13.01 9.33 -52.73
N GLY A 303 12.70 8.58 -53.79
CA GLY A 303 12.00 7.31 -53.75
C GLY A 303 12.83 6.08 -53.41
N ASP A 304 14.04 6.18 -52.82
CA ASP A 304 14.87 5.02 -52.47
C ASP A 304 14.27 4.20 -51.34
N ILE A 305 13.42 3.25 -51.72
CA ILE A 305 12.71 2.32 -50.83
C ILE A 305 13.73 1.44 -50.07
N THR A 306 14.82 1.04 -50.70
CA THR A 306 15.84 0.16 -50.13
C THR A 306 16.56 0.83 -48.98
N ARG A 307 16.96 2.10 -49.17
CA ARG A 307 17.61 2.93 -48.13
C ARG A 307 16.67 3.17 -46.93
N LYS A 308 15.38 3.46 -47.19
CA LYS A 308 14.35 3.62 -46.18
C LYS A 308 14.17 2.34 -45.34
N LYS A 309 14.08 1.18 -45.97
CA LYS A 309 13.99 -0.13 -45.29
C LYS A 309 15.22 -0.39 -44.41
N LYS A 310 16.45 -0.19 -44.95
CA LYS A 310 17.70 -0.37 -44.17
C LYS A 310 17.77 0.55 -42.93
N LEU A 311 17.35 1.80 -43.06
CA LEU A 311 17.32 2.73 -41.90
C LEU A 311 16.32 2.30 -40.83
N LEU A 312 15.13 1.86 -41.21
CA LEU A 312 14.12 1.33 -40.32
C LEU A 312 14.57 0.04 -39.63
N GLU A 313 15.23 -0.87 -40.37
CA GLU A 313 15.82 -2.08 -39.76
C GLU A 313 16.94 -1.75 -38.77
N LYS A 314 17.82 -0.81 -39.10
CA LYS A 314 18.87 -0.35 -38.18
C LYS A 314 18.28 0.24 -36.92
N GLN A 315 17.21 1.05 -37.04
CA GLN A 315 16.49 1.59 -35.90
C GLN A 315 15.87 0.47 -35.04
N LYS A 316 15.24 -0.52 -35.68
CA LYS A 316 14.65 -1.67 -34.99
C LYS A 316 15.68 -2.49 -34.21
N ARG A 317 16.86 -2.76 -34.83
CA ARG A 317 17.99 -3.45 -34.15
C ARG A 317 18.54 -2.61 -33.00
N GLY A 318 18.70 -1.32 -33.19
CA GLY A 318 19.17 -0.39 -32.13
C GLY A 318 18.22 -0.38 -30.93
N LYS A 319 16.91 -0.30 -31.16
CA LYS A 319 15.89 -0.37 -30.08
C LYS A 319 15.90 -1.71 -29.34
N LYS A 320 16.08 -2.84 -30.06
CA LYS A 320 16.20 -4.15 -29.44
C LYS A 320 17.43 -4.24 -28.52
N ARG A 321 18.57 -3.68 -28.96
CA ARG A 321 19.80 -3.65 -28.16
C ARG A 321 19.67 -2.73 -26.94
N MET A 322 19.06 -1.56 -27.11
CA MET A 322 18.79 -0.63 -25.99
C MET A 322 17.89 -1.25 -24.94
N ARG A 323 16.87 -2.02 -25.33
CA ARG A 323 16.00 -2.73 -24.39
C ARG A 323 16.75 -3.76 -23.55
N GLN A 324 17.80 -4.39 -24.09
CA GLN A 324 18.61 -5.39 -23.35
C GLN A 324 19.58 -4.76 -22.33
N ILE A 325 19.89 -3.48 -22.47
CA ILE A 325 20.90 -2.78 -21.67
C ILE A 325 20.25 -1.71 -20.78
N GLY A 326 19.08 -1.20 -21.17
CA GLY A 326 18.44 -0.06 -20.50
C GLY A 326 17.64 -0.49 -19.27
N ASN A 327 18.00 0.06 -18.12
CA ASN A 327 17.14 0.06 -16.94
C ASN A 327 16.02 1.08 -17.16
N VAL A 328 14.84 0.77 -16.65
CA VAL A 328 13.70 1.70 -16.61
C VAL A 328 13.71 2.37 -15.25
N GLU A 329 13.98 3.66 -15.21
CA GLU A 329 13.82 4.46 -14.00
C GLU A 329 12.34 4.64 -13.73
N MET A 330 11.92 4.28 -12.52
CA MET A 330 10.55 4.43 -12.06
C MET A 330 10.42 5.79 -11.36
N PRO A 331 9.58 6.71 -11.89
CA PRO A 331 9.37 7.99 -11.21
C PRO A 331 8.58 7.75 -9.90
N GLN A 332 8.76 8.65 -8.94
CA GLN A 332 8.06 8.59 -7.64
C GLN A 332 6.53 8.56 -7.82
N GLU A 333 6.02 9.32 -8.79
CA GLU A 333 4.59 9.35 -9.10
C GLU A 333 4.03 7.97 -9.50
N ALA A 334 4.86 7.05 -9.99
CA ALA A 334 4.41 5.70 -10.34
C ALA A 334 4.01 4.90 -9.08
N PHE A 335 4.71 5.07 -7.97
CA PHE A 335 4.37 4.43 -6.70
C PHE A 335 3.14 5.07 -6.08
N LEU A 336 3.03 6.41 -6.11
CA LEU A 336 1.87 7.14 -5.62
C LEU A 336 0.60 6.89 -6.44
N SER A 337 0.73 6.75 -7.77
CA SER A 337 -0.42 6.52 -8.65
C SER A 337 -1.14 5.20 -8.38
N VAL A 338 -0.42 4.22 -7.84
CA VAL A 338 -0.97 2.92 -7.46
C VAL A 338 -1.85 3.00 -6.21
N LEU A 339 -1.64 4.01 -5.35
CA LEU A 339 -2.46 4.25 -4.16
C LEU A 339 -3.85 4.81 -4.51
N LYS A 340 -3.99 5.43 -5.69
CA LYS A 340 -5.17 6.16 -6.14
C LYS A 340 -5.80 5.53 -7.39
N LEU A 341 -6.02 4.21 -7.36
CA LEU A 341 -6.53 3.45 -8.52
C LEU A 341 -7.99 3.72 -8.85
N ASP A 342 -8.78 4.17 -7.90
CA ASP A 342 -10.24 4.33 -8.04
C ASP A 342 -10.71 5.80 -8.04
N GLU A 343 -9.77 6.78 -8.07
CA GLU A 343 -10.09 8.19 -8.28
C GLU A 343 -10.40 8.45 -9.78
N GLU A 344 -11.62 8.10 -10.24
CA GLU A 344 -12.28 8.64 -11.45
C GLU A 344 -13.70 9.10 -11.14
#